data_e338c0014c3b2440251f2f626c27ef6c
#
_entry.id   e338c0014c3b2440251f2f626c27ef6c
#
_cell.length_a   1.000
_cell.length_b   1.000
_cell.length_c   1.000
_cell.angle_alpha   90.00
_cell.angle_beta   90.00
_cell.angle_gamma   90.00
#
_symmetry.space_group_name_H-M   'P 1'
#
loop_
_entity.id
_entity.type
_entity.pdbx_description
1 polymer ?
#
loop_
_entity_poly.entity_id
_entity_poly.type
_entity_poly.pdbx_seq_one_letter_code
_entity_poly.pdbx_strand_id
1 'polypeptide(L)'
;STNSTVAAEYTAVRLECALDQAYRGVKYYKNNLFDSSLALQDGNCNNDVSSSIYDAQCISTTIYAIVIRNVTRALHETLWQCRAVPVSGSDIQSNCITLQVKGIS
;
A
#
# COMPACT_ATOMS: atom_id res chain seq x y z
N SER A 1 12.18 8.87 2.59
CA SER A 1 11.73 9.32 3.92
C SER A 1 10.59 8.44 4.44
N THR A 2 10.45 8.37 5.74
CA THR A 2 9.41 7.59 6.40
C THR A 2 8.37 8.52 6.98
N ASN A 3 7.11 8.29 6.65
CA ASN A 3 5.98 9.02 7.20
C ASN A 3 5.26 8.14 8.22
N SER A 4 4.54 8.77 9.13
CA SER A 4 3.68 8.06 10.08
C SER A 4 2.22 8.37 9.78
N THR A 5 1.39 7.35 9.89
CA THR A 5 -0.05 7.47 9.78
C THR A 5 -0.68 6.88 11.04
N VAL A 6 -1.59 7.61 11.65
CA VAL A 6 -2.28 7.15 12.86
C VAL A 6 -3.73 6.86 12.52
N ALA A 7 -4.19 5.67 12.89
CA ALA A 7 -5.58 5.25 12.67
C ALA A 7 -6.17 4.74 13.98
N ALA A 8 -7.45 5.04 14.22
CA ALA A 8 -8.16 4.45 15.34
C ALA A 8 -8.48 2.99 15.03
N GLU A 9 -8.48 2.14 16.04
CA GLU A 9 -8.86 0.74 15.90
C GLU A 9 -10.26 0.63 15.30
N TYR A 10 -10.42 -0.32 14.39
CA TYR A 10 -11.68 -0.63 13.68
C TYR A 10 -12.15 0.46 12.72
N THR A 11 -11.26 1.35 12.31
CA THR A 11 -11.52 2.31 11.22
C THR A 11 -10.78 1.90 9.96
N ALA A 12 -11.07 2.57 8.85
CA ALA A 12 -10.37 2.35 7.60
C ALA A 12 -9.14 3.24 7.50
N VAL A 13 -8.08 2.73 6.87
CA VAL A 13 -6.89 3.52 6.58
C VAL A 13 -6.49 3.31 5.13
N ARG A 14 -6.05 4.38 4.48
CA ARG A 14 -5.61 4.35 3.09
C ARG A 14 -4.10 4.53 3.02
N LEU A 15 -3.43 3.58 2.36
CA LEU A 15 -1.99 3.61 2.15
C LEU A 15 -1.73 3.93 0.68
N GLU A 16 -1.44 5.18 0.39
CA GLU A 16 -1.26 5.65 -0.97
C GLU A 16 0.19 5.53 -1.43
N CYS A 17 0.36 5.15 -2.69
CA CYS A 17 1.65 5.09 -3.36
C CYS A 17 1.61 6.05 -4.54
N ALA A 18 2.32 7.17 -4.44
CA ALA A 18 2.43 8.14 -5.52
C ALA A 18 3.78 8.00 -6.19
N LEU A 19 3.80 7.88 -7.51
CA LEU A 19 4.99 7.64 -8.31
C LEU A 19 5.36 8.88 -9.11
N ASP A 20 6.64 9.01 -9.44
CA ASP A 20 7.16 10.12 -10.23
C ASP A 20 6.85 9.99 -11.71
N GLN A 21 6.55 8.78 -12.17
CA GLN A 21 6.19 8.49 -13.57
C GLN A 21 5.39 7.20 -13.62
N ALA A 22 4.89 6.86 -14.80
CA ALA A 22 4.15 5.62 -14.97
C ALA A 22 5.10 4.43 -14.96
N TYR A 23 4.74 3.39 -14.19
CA TYR A 23 5.44 2.12 -14.12
C TYR A 23 4.47 0.99 -14.48
N ARG A 24 4.97 -0.25 -14.53
CA ARG A 24 4.11 -1.40 -14.80
C ARG A 24 3.09 -1.62 -13.69
N GLY A 25 3.43 -1.25 -12.46
CA GLY A 25 2.58 -1.40 -11.30
C GLY A 25 3.37 -1.12 -10.04
N VAL A 26 2.82 -1.51 -8.91
CA VAL A 26 3.46 -1.33 -7.61
C VAL A 26 3.36 -2.61 -6.81
N LYS A 27 4.31 -2.77 -5.88
CA LYS A 27 4.29 -3.82 -4.88
C LYS A 27 4.30 -3.18 -3.50
N TYR A 28 3.47 -3.71 -2.61
CA TYR A 28 3.46 -3.28 -1.22
C TYR A 28 4.16 -4.34 -0.38
N TYR A 29 5.02 -3.87 0.52
CA TYR A 29 5.73 -4.70 1.49
C TYR A 29 5.32 -4.28 2.88
N LYS A 30 5.02 -5.26 3.72
CA LYS A 30 4.70 -5.04 5.13
C LYS A 30 5.82 -5.67 5.97
N ASN A 31 6.49 -4.84 6.78
CA ASN A 31 7.63 -5.27 7.60
C ASN A 31 8.68 -5.99 6.75
N ASN A 32 8.98 -5.42 5.58
CA ASN A 32 9.99 -5.92 4.62
C ASN A 32 9.62 -7.26 3.96
N LEU A 33 8.38 -7.69 4.09
CA LEU A 33 7.89 -8.90 3.41
C LEU A 33 6.86 -8.52 2.36
N PHE A 34 6.92 -9.17 1.20
CA PHE A 34 5.95 -8.93 0.13
C PHE A 34 4.53 -9.16 0.65
N ASP A 35 3.64 -8.22 0.38
CA ASP A 35 2.25 -8.29 0.84
C ASP A 35 1.26 -8.28 -0.31
N SER A 36 1.34 -7.30 -1.20
CA SER A 36 0.32 -7.12 -2.23
C SER A 36 0.91 -6.48 -3.48
N SER A 37 0.24 -6.66 -4.61
CA SER A 37 0.63 -6.03 -5.87
C SER A 37 -0.58 -5.44 -6.57
N LEU A 38 -0.37 -4.31 -7.25
CA LEU A 38 -1.40 -3.62 -8.03
C LEU A 38 -0.81 -3.16 -9.35
N ALA A 39 -1.61 -3.26 -10.41
CA ALA A 39 -1.21 -2.76 -11.74
C ALA A 39 -2.44 -2.30 -12.49
N LEU A 40 -2.41 -1.07 -12.99
CA LEU A 40 -3.47 -0.56 -13.87
C LEU A 40 -3.07 -0.86 -15.31
N GLN A 41 -3.81 -1.77 -15.95
CA GLN A 41 -3.53 -2.22 -17.31
C GLN A 41 -4.83 -2.24 -18.11
N ASP A 42 -4.84 -1.53 -19.24
CA ASP A 42 -6.01 -1.48 -20.14
C ASP A 42 -7.30 -1.09 -19.41
N GLY A 43 -7.20 -0.16 -18.45
CA GLY A 43 -8.34 0.30 -17.68
C GLY A 43 -8.75 -0.64 -16.55
N ASN A 44 -8.05 -1.76 -16.36
CA ASN A 44 -8.37 -2.74 -15.33
C ASN A 44 -7.37 -2.64 -14.19
N CYS A 45 -7.87 -2.66 -12.96
CA CYS A 45 -7.03 -2.69 -11.76
C CYS A 45 -6.74 -4.14 -11.41
N ASN A 46 -5.64 -4.66 -11.95
CA ASN A 46 -5.18 -6.00 -11.62
C ASN A 46 -4.52 -5.96 -10.25
N ASN A 47 -4.93 -6.83 -9.35
CA ASN A 47 -4.41 -6.80 -8.00
C ASN A 47 -4.35 -8.19 -7.39
N ASP A 48 -3.42 -8.35 -6.43
CA ASP A 48 -3.28 -9.55 -5.63
C ASP A 48 -3.03 -9.07 -4.21
N VAL A 49 -4.09 -8.96 -3.42
CA VAL A 49 -4.02 -8.47 -2.05
C VAL A 49 -4.03 -9.64 -1.08
N SER A 50 -3.30 -9.51 0.02
CA SER A 50 -3.08 -10.59 0.97
C SER A 50 -4.27 -10.85 1.89
N SER A 51 -5.23 -9.95 1.93
CA SER A 51 -6.35 -10.05 2.87
C SER A 51 -7.65 -9.57 2.24
N SER A 52 -8.76 -10.20 2.60
CA SER A 52 -10.08 -9.82 2.13
C SER A 52 -10.55 -8.46 2.66
N ILE A 53 -9.90 -7.93 3.69
CA ILE A 53 -10.24 -6.59 4.21
C ILE A 53 -9.46 -5.48 3.51
N TYR A 54 -8.60 -5.82 2.56
CA TYR A 54 -7.83 -4.85 1.78
C TYR A 54 -8.53 -4.59 0.46
N ASP A 55 -8.76 -3.32 0.15
CA ASP A 55 -9.31 -2.90 -1.14
C ASP A 55 -8.20 -2.26 -1.97
N ALA A 56 -7.95 -2.81 -3.15
CA ALA A 56 -6.96 -2.26 -4.08
C ALA A 56 -7.59 -1.15 -4.90
N GLN A 57 -6.87 -0.03 -5.01
CA GLN A 57 -7.31 1.12 -5.81
C GLN A 57 -6.22 1.51 -6.79
N CYS A 58 -6.50 1.35 -8.08
CA CYS A 58 -5.65 1.84 -9.15
C CYS A 58 -6.26 3.16 -9.64
N ILE A 59 -5.81 4.27 -9.07
CA ILE A 59 -6.40 5.58 -9.38
C ILE A 59 -5.90 6.06 -10.74
N SER A 60 -4.59 5.88 -10.99
CA SER A 60 -3.97 6.18 -12.27
C SER A 60 -2.70 5.36 -12.39
N THR A 61 -1.97 5.50 -13.50
CA THR A 61 -0.69 4.80 -13.66
C THR A 61 0.41 5.35 -12.76
N THR A 62 0.16 6.45 -12.05
CA THR A 62 1.11 7.06 -11.12
C THR A 62 0.61 7.10 -9.69
N ILE A 63 -0.65 6.73 -9.43
CA ILE A 63 -1.23 6.77 -8.08
C ILE A 63 -1.98 5.48 -7.81
N TYR A 64 -1.55 4.76 -6.80
CA TYR A 64 -2.17 3.52 -6.34
C TYR A 64 -2.45 3.64 -4.85
N ALA A 65 -3.38 2.86 -4.34
CA ALA A 65 -3.64 2.80 -2.90
C ALA A 65 -4.19 1.44 -2.50
N ILE A 66 -3.91 1.06 -1.25
CA ILE A 66 -4.59 -0.03 -0.57
C ILE A 66 -5.38 0.60 0.57
N VAL A 67 -6.67 0.27 0.65
CA VAL A 67 -7.50 0.68 1.78
C VAL A 67 -7.70 -0.54 2.66
N ILE A 68 -7.22 -0.44 3.91
CA ILE A 68 -7.48 -1.45 4.93
C ILE A 68 -8.79 -1.06 5.60
N ARG A 69 -9.86 -1.84 5.37
CA ARG A 69 -11.20 -1.47 5.79
C ARG A 69 -11.42 -1.53 7.29
N ASN A 70 -10.65 -2.33 7.98
CA ASN A 70 -10.86 -2.56 9.41
C ASN A 70 -9.52 -2.76 10.10
N VAL A 71 -8.96 -1.67 10.59
CA VAL A 71 -7.62 -1.69 11.20
C VAL A 71 -7.71 -2.30 12.59
N THR A 72 -6.83 -3.26 12.88
CA THR A 72 -6.76 -3.89 14.19
C THR A 72 -5.41 -3.62 14.83
N ARG A 73 -5.29 -3.91 16.13
CA ARG A 73 -4.03 -3.73 16.87
C ARG A 73 -2.87 -4.56 16.30
N ALA A 74 -3.18 -5.65 15.63
CA ALA A 74 -2.15 -6.46 14.98
C ALA A 74 -1.35 -5.67 13.94
N LEU A 75 -1.90 -4.57 13.41
CA LEU A 75 -1.23 -3.72 12.44
C LEU A 75 -0.47 -2.55 13.08
N HIS A 76 -0.49 -2.44 14.42
CA HIS A 76 0.23 -1.36 15.10
C HIS A 76 1.74 -1.50 14.89
N GLU A 77 2.37 -0.37 14.55
CA GLU A 77 3.80 -0.28 14.29
C GLU A 77 4.28 -1.11 13.09
N THR A 78 3.37 -1.41 12.15
CA THR A 78 3.80 -2.05 10.91
C THR A 78 4.42 -1.01 9.97
N LEU A 79 5.51 -1.41 9.32
CA LEU A 79 6.17 -0.58 8.32
C LEU A 79 5.70 -1.02 6.94
N TRP A 80 5.10 -0.10 6.20
CA TRP A 80 4.63 -0.35 4.85
C TRP A 80 5.53 0.36 3.85
N GLN A 81 5.93 -0.37 2.83
CA GLN A 81 6.73 0.17 1.72
C GLN A 81 6.00 -0.05 0.43
N CYS A 82 6.07 0.95 -0.44
CA CYS A 82 5.60 0.85 -1.81
C CYS A 82 6.81 0.84 -2.73
N ARG A 83 6.87 -0.12 -3.67
CA ARG A 83 7.92 -0.21 -4.66
C ARG A 83 7.32 -0.17 -6.06
N ALA A 84 7.87 0.68 -6.92
CA ALA A 84 7.46 0.74 -8.32
C ALA A 84 8.12 -0.39 -9.09
N VAL A 85 7.36 -1.01 -10.00
CA VAL A 85 7.86 -2.10 -10.84
C VAL A 85 8.14 -1.53 -12.23
N PRO A 86 9.43 -1.35 -12.61
CA PRO A 86 9.75 -0.83 -13.94
C PRO A 86 9.56 -1.89 -15.01
N VAL A 87 9.58 -1.47 -16.27
CA VAL A 87 9.51 -2.40 -17.42
C VAL A 87 10.68 -3.35 -17.39
N SER A 88 11.86 -2.86 -16.97
CA SER A 88 13.04 -3.69 -16.83
C SER A 88 13.86 -3.19 -15.64
N GLY A 89 14.65 -4.09 -15.05
CA GLY A 89 15.48 -3.76 -13.90
C GLY A 89 14.80 -4.07 -12.58
N SER A 90 15.44 -3.65 -11.51
CA SER A 90 14.97 -3.92 -10.14
C SER A 90 13.87 -2.96 -9.72
N ASP A 91 13.01 -3.41 -8.81
CA ASP A 91 11.98 -2.56 -8.23
C ASP A 91 12.58 -1.34 -7.56
N ILE A 92 11.87 -0.22 -7.62
CA ILE A 92 12.33 1.06 -7.10
C ILE A 92 11.48 1.41 -5.88
N GLN A 93 12.13 1.57 -4.73
CA GLN A 93 11.43 1.97 -3.51
C GLN A 93 10.91 3.39 -3.66
N SER A 94 9.64 3.59 -3.39
CA SER A 94 9.01 4.90 -3.47
C SER A 94 8.92 5.54 -2.09
N ASN A 95 7.98 5.11 -1.25
CA ASN A 95 7.80 5.71 0.07
C ASN A 95 7.54 4.65 1.12
N CYS A 96 7.81 5.04 2.38
CA CYS A 96 7.58 4.18 3.54
C CYS A 96 6.58 4.86 4.46
N ILE A 97 5.67 4.08 5.04
CA ILE A 97 4.68 4.56 5.98
C ILE A 97 4.71 3.65 7.21
N THR A 98 4.84 4.24 8.39
CA THR A 98 4.65 3.51 9.64
C THR A 98 3.21 3.71 10.07
N LEU A 99 2.48 2.62 10.21
CA LEU A 99 1.08 2.65 10.64
C LEU A 99 1.02 2.48 12.15
N GLN A 100 0.39 3.43 12.81
CA GLN A 100 0.16 3.37 14.25
C GLN A 100 -1.33 3.24 14.50
N VAL A 101 -1.72 2.31 15.34
CA VAL A 101 -3.12 2.02 15.62
C VAL A 101 -3.41 2.42 17.06
N LYS A 102 -4.37 3.32 17.24
CA LYS A 102 -4.83 3.72 18.57
C LYS A 102 -5.97 2.82 19.00
N GLY A 103 -5.83 2.24 20.19
CA GLY A 103 -6.92 1.49 20.78
C GLY A 103 -8.07 2.40 21.21
N ILE A 104 -9.26 1.84 21.19
CA ILE A 104 -10.43 2.50 21.75
C ILE A 104 -10.46 2.16 23.24
N SER A 105 -10.43 3.19 24.07
CA SER A 105 -10.46 2.99 25.52
C SER A 105 -11.72 3.55 26.11
#